data_7c2b60575acbe25bba30a7c7bbb7d830
#
_entry.id   7c2b60575acbe25bba30a7c7bbb7d830
#
_cell.length_a   1.000
_cell.length_b   1.000
_cell.length_c   1.000
_cell.angle_alpha   90.00
_cell.angle_beta   90.00
_cell.angle_gamma   90.00
#
_symmetry.space_group_name_H-M   'P 1'
#
loop_
_entity.id
_entity.type
_entity.pdbx_description
1 polymer ?
#
loop_
_entity_poly.entity_id
_entity_poly.type
_entity_poly.pdbx_seq_one_letter_code
_entity_poly.pdbx_strand_id
1 'polypeptide(L)'
;CADEGDTAARQAAQAAANQQRQVEILGQIFDADNMAQLADSQARMQGMVEQAVAQGAALGTEELMAQLFGEDMGVIAAAMETLAMEDESEDEAEEAPDFDLELEQQLYRLLDETMARIEALPEPEPIPYAKDSDKWARFGILLSGIVSTINDHSLDGMDVEAHIPVMEQQVASIVRRSWGISGRGELLDMIRYLSQEGYILRYQFYCQANSPDELLDEDADEEARETAARAWRFAQRYRDQYAPGFMAGWDVGRAAMLTRWGCFLGWITESEAAGLLWELSQKAAEELHSWREFAQSYLFGGLLWKLLCGDPAAASYLGYLADAATNLIVGKADQSGGEWRDHPWPAPRRIGF
;
A
#
# COMPACT_ATOMS: atom_id res chain seq x y z
N CYS A 1 24.99 -34.57 21.01
CA CYS A 1 26.17 -33.65 21.21
C CYS A 1 26.86 -33.20 19.91
N ALA A 2 26.72 -33.89 18.78
CA ALA A 2 27.26 -33.40 17.48
C ALA A 2 26.24 -32.61 16.64
N ASP A 3 24.96 -32.77 16.91
CA ASP A 3 23.85 -32.17 16.14
C ASP A 3 23.48 -30.74 16.63
N GLU A 4 23.69 -30.46 17.91
CA GLU A 4 23.40 -29.13 18.51
C GLU A 4 24.41 -28.06 18.08
N GLY A 5 25.67 -28.43 17.84
CA GLY A 5 26.70 -27.51 17.35
C GLY A 5 26.50 -27.07 15.90
N ASP A 6 25.92 -27.93 15.09
CA ASP A 6 25.65 -27.65 13.67
C ASP A 6 24.41 -26.74 13.50
N THR A 7 23.42 -26.90 14.36
CA THR A 7 22.21 -26.07 14.40
C THR A 7 22.52 -24.63 14.84
N ALA A 8 23.33 -24.48 15.90
CA ALA A 8 23.76 -23.17 16.38
C ALA A 8 24.67 -22.44 15.36
N ALA A 9 25.52 -23.18 14.62
CA ALA A 9 26.33 -22.59 13.55
C ALA A 9 25.49 -22.13 12.35
N ARG A 10 24.44 -22.86 12.00
CA ARG A 10 23.48 -22.47 10.93
C ARG A 10 22.65 -21.27 11.34
N GLN A 11 22.15 -21.22 12.58
CA GLN A 11 21.42 -20.06 13.11
C GLN A 11 22.29 -18.79 13.15
N ALA A 12 23.55 -18.92 13.57
CA ALA A 12 24.50 -17.81 13.57
C ALA A 12 24.84 -17.34 12.15
N ALA A 13 24.93 -18.25 11.18
CA ALA A 13 25.16 -17.92 9.76
C ALA A 13 23.92 -17.23 9.13
N GLN A 14 22.73 -17.68 9.50
CA GLN A 14 21.46 -17.08 9.06
C GLN A 14 21.24 -15.69 9.64
N ALA A 15 21.52 -15.51 10.94
CA ALA A 15 21.49 -14.20 11.60
C ALA A 15 22.50 -13.23 10.98
N ALA A 16 23.71 -13.68 10.67
CA ALA A 16 24.73 -12.87 9.99
C ALA A 16 24.31 -12.51 8.54
N ALA A 17 23.66 -13.42 7.82
CA ALA A 17 23.14 -13.16 6.48
C ALA A 17 21.96 -12.18 6.50
N ASN A 18 21.07 -12.28 7.48
CA ASN A 18 19.96 -11.33 7.66
C ASN A 18 20.48 -9.94 8.06
N GLN A 19 21.47 -9.88 8.94
CA GLN A 19 22.12 -8.63 9.32
C GLN A 19 22.86 -7.99 8.14
N GLN A 20 23.49 -8.79 7.29
CA GLN A 20 24.14 -8.32 6.07
C GLN A 20 23.13 -7.83 5.05
N ARG A 21 21.98 -8.49 4.87
CA ARG A 21 20.84 -8.01 4.07
C ARG A 21 20.23 -6.71 4.63
N GLN A 22 20.04 -6.60 5.94
CA GLN A 22 19.57 -5.36 6.56
C GLN A 22 20.55 -4.20 6.32
N VAL A 23 21.86 -4.43 6.47
CA VAL A 23 22.90 -3.43 6.18
C VAL A 23 22.92 -3.08 4.69
N GLU A 24 22.68 -4.03 3.79
CA GLU A 24 22.63 -3.79 2.35
C GLU A 24 21.37 -3.03 1.94
N ILE A 25 20.21 -3.35 2.53
CA ILE A 25 18.95 -2.62 2.37
C ILE A 25 19.07 -1.21 2.99
N LEU A 26 19.63 -1.09 4.19
CA LEU A 26 19.93 0.21 4.81
C LEU A 26 20.97 0.99 3.99
N GLY A 27 21.97 0.32 3.42
CA GLY A 27 22.97 0.95 2.54
C GLY A 27 22.41 1.41 1.19
N GLN A 28 21.35 0.77 0.69
CA GLN A 28 20.60 1.24 -0.49
C GLN A 28 19.61 2.36 -0.14
N ILE A 29 19.11 2.39 1.10
CA ILE A 29 18.24 3.45 1.62
C ILE A 29 19.06 4.68 2.05
N PHE A 30 20.27 4.47 2.58
CA PHE A 30 21.17 5.50 3.08
C PHE A 30 22.49 5.47 2.27
N ASP A 31 22.45 5.98 1.03
CA ASP A 31 23.71 6.30 0.37
C ASP A 31 24.41 7.49 1.09
N ALA A 32 25.68 7.69 0.82
CA ALA A 32 26.49 8.70 1.52
C ALA A 32 25.93 10.13 1.38
N ASP A 33 25.22 10.43 0.28
CA ASP A 33 24.60 11.73 0.03
C ASP A 33 23.32 11.92 0.84
N ASN A 34 22.52 10.88 1.04
CA ASN A 34 21.34 10.91 1.90
C ASN A 34 21.72 11.04 3.38
N MET A 35 22.78 10.36 3.83
CA MET A 35 23.31 10.51 5.19
C MET A 35 23.87 11.91 5.45
N ALA A 36 24.53 12.52 4.45
CA ALA A 36 25.02 13.89 4.55
C ALA A 36 23.85 14.90 4.63
N GLN A 37 22.77 14.69 3.86
CA GLN A 37 21.57 15.53 3.92
C GLN A 37 20.80 15.37 5.25
N LEU A 38 20.74 14.16 5.79
CA LEU A 38 20.15 13.90 7.12
C LEU A 38 20.95 14.58 8.22
N ALA A 39 22.27 14.48 8.19
CA ALA A 39 23.16 15.15 9.13
C ALA A 39 23.05 16.70 9.03
N ASP A 40 22.93 17.23 7.80
CA ASP A 40 22.77 18.67 7.57
C ASP A 40 21.39 19.17 8.03
N SER A 41 20.33 18.37 7.87
CA SER A 41 18.98 18.68 8.38
C SER A 41 18.92 18.60 9.91
N GLN A 42 19.60 17.63 10.54
CA GLN A 42 19.74 17.56 12.00
C GLN A 42 20.54 18.73 12.56
N ALA A 43 21.63 19.13 11.90
CA ALA A 43 22.41 20.30 12.31
C ALA A 43 21.60 21.61 12.20
N ARG A 44 20.78 21.76 11.17
CA ARG A 44 19.86 22.91 11.03
C ARG A 44 18.78 22.90 12.11
N MET A 45 18.19 21.73 12.41
CA MET A 45 17.22 21.59 13.52
C MET A 45 17.85 21.94 14.87
N GLN A 46 19.03 21.44 15.17
CA GLN A 46 19.76 21.79 16.39
C GLN A 46 20.03 23.29 16.48
N GLY A 47 20.47 23.92 15.38
CA GLY A 47 20.68 25.38 15.33
C GLY A 47 19.40 26.19 15.56
N MET A 48 18.25 25.72 15.04
CA MET A 48 16.95 26.39 15.27
C MET A 48 16.47 26.21 16.72
N VAL A 49 16.66 25.03 17.32
CA VAL A 49 16.34 24.77 18.73
C VAL A 49 17.21 25.62 19.65
N GLU A 50 18.53 25.69 19.40
CA GLU A 50 19.43 26.56 20.17
C GLU A 50 19.09 28.04 20.04
N GLN A 51 18.64 28.47 18.85
CA GLN A 51 18.20 29.83 18.62
C GLN A 51 16.87 30.15 19.31
N ALA A 52 15.92 29.21 19.35
CA ALA A 52 14.64 29.34 20.07
C ALA A 52 14.87 29.38 21.61
N VAL A 53 15.77 28.52 22.11
CA VAL A 53 16.16 28.52 23.53
C VAL A 53 16.89 29.82 23.91
N ALA A 54 17.76 30.34 23.05
CA ALA A 54 18.48 31.59 23.26
C ALA A 54 17.54 32.81 23.25
N GLN A 55 16.38 32.75 22.60
CA GLN A 55 15.36 33.78 22.56
C GLN A 55 14.36 33.72 23.73
N GLY A 56 14.56 32.82 24.69
CA GLY A 56 13.76 32.73 25.92
C GLY A 56 12.35 32.15 25.73
N ALA A 57 12.10 31.46 24.65
CA ALA A 57 10.86 30.76 24.44
C ALA A 57 10.85 29.47 25.30
N ALA A 58 10.18 29.51 26.45
CA ALA A 58 9.95 28.37 27.33
C ALA A 58 8.80 27.50 26.78
N LEU A 59 8.95 26.99 25.56
CA LEU A 59 8.06 25.97 25.00
C LEU A 59 8.64 24.61 25.32
N GLY A 60 7.84 23.67 25.83
CA GLY A 60 8.24 22.30 26.01
C GLY A 60 8.60 21.66 24.68
N THR A 61 9.48 20.66 24.68
CA THR A 61 9.95 19.99 23.45
C THR A 61 8.78 19.44 22.62
N GLU A 62 7.73 18.98 23.28
CA GLU A 62 6.50 18.45 22.68
C GLU A 62 5.67 19.55 21.99
N GLU A 63 5.58 20.73 22.59
CA GLU A 63 4.86 21.89 22.08
C GLU A 63 5.60 22.56 20.90
N LEU A 64 6.93 22.54 20.91
CA LEU A 64 7.79 23.02 19.82
C LEU A 64 7.71 22.07 18.61
N MET A 65 7.68 20.78 18.86
CA MET A 65 7.52 19.75 17.81
C MET A 65 6.12 19.80 17.19
N ALA A 66 5.06 19.97 17.97
CA ALA A 66 3.70 20.14 17.48
C ALA A 66 3.54 21.44 16.65
N GLN A 67 4.24 22.50 17.00
CA GLN A 67 4.20 23.77 16.27
C GLN A 67 5.02 23.75 14.96
N LEU A 68 6.11 22.94 14.91
CA LEU A 68 6.97 22.81 13.73
C LEU A 68 6.44 21.78 12.72
N PHE A 69 5.71 20.78 13.18
CA PHE A 69 5.31 19.63 12.35
C PHE A 69 3.78 19.39 12.31
N GLY A 70 2.98 20.20 13.01
CA GLY A 70 1.53 20.04 13.09
C GLY A 70 1.09 18.76 13.80
N GLU A 71 -0.19 18.42 13.69
CA GLU A 71 -0.75 17.15 14.22
C GLU A 71 -0.28 15.91 13.42
N ASP A 72 0.50 16.11 12.34
CA ASP A 72 0.99 15.06 11.41
C ASP A 72 2.13 14.20 11.95
N MET A 73 2.57 14.41 13.19
CA MET A 73 3.54 13.55 13.87
C MET A 73 3.05 12.09 14.05
N GLY A 74 1.76 11.83 13.90
CA GLY A 74 1.19 10.49 14.07
C GLY A 74 1.74 9.47 13.07
N VAL A 75 1.97 9.86 11.82
CA VAL A 75 2.46 8.94 10.77
C VAL A 75 3.98 8.75 10.87
N ILE A 76 4.72 9.82 11.20
CA ILE A 76 6.17 9.73 11.46
C ILE A 76 6.40 9.00 12.80
N ALA A 77 5.57 9.25 13.82
CA ALA A 77 5.61 8.52 15.09
C ALA A 77 5.25 7.04 14.89
N ALA A 78 4.22 6.70 14.12
CA ALA A 78 3.88 5.30 13.83
C ALA A 78 4.96 4.60 12.98
N ALA A 79 5.60 5.30 12.04
CA ALA A 79 6.73 4.76 11.29
C ALA A 79 8.00 4.64 12.14
N MET A 80 8.25 5.61 13.04
CA MET A 80 9.35 5.59 14.00
C MET A 80 9.06 4.63 15.15
N GLU A 81 7.81 4.48 15.58
CA GLU A 81 7.39 3.49 16.59
C GLU A 81 7.49 2.07 16.02
N THR A 82 7.20 1.85 14.75
CA THR A 82 7.46 0.56 14.06
C THR A 82 8.96 0.28 13.97
N LEU A 83 9.81 1.29 13.75
CA LEU A 83 11.26 1.17 13.75
C LEU A 83 11.85 1.10 15.17
N ALA A 84 11.26 1.79 16.15
CA ALA A 84 11.70 1.77 17.54
C ALA A 84 11.24 0.51 18.30
N MET A 85 10.10 -0.09 17.93
CA MET A 85 9.68 -1.39 18.47
C MET A 85 10.57 -2.53 17.98
N GLU A 86 11.35 -2.34 16.90
CA GLU A 86 12.41 -3.25 16.48
C GLU A 86 13.70 -3.08 17.29
N ASP A 87 13.92 -1.94 17.98
CA ASP A 87 15.17 -1.62 18.70
C ASP A 87 15.06 -1.77 20.24
N GLU A 88 13.85 -1.75 20.82
CA GLU A 88 13.65 -1.92 22.28
C GLU A 88 13.36 -3.36 22.72
N SER A 89 13.32 -4.33 21.80
CA SER A 89 13.06 -5.75 22.12
C SER A 89 14.30 -6.65 22.08
N GLU A 90 15.48 -6.16 22.48
CA GLU A 90 16.65 -7.04 22.65
C GLU A 90 16.56 -7.99 23.86
N ASP A 91 15.53 -7.90 24.71
CA ASP A 91 15.41 -8.74 25.89
C ASP A 91 14.26 -9.77 25.90
N GLU A 92 13.42 -9.85 24.89
CA GLU A 92 12.55 -11.01 24.57
C GLU A 92 12.09 -10.90 23.11
N ALA A 93 12.99 -11.13 22.17
CA ALA A 93 12.60 -11.36 20.80
C ALA A 93 11.86 -12.71 20.77
N GLU A 94 10.54 -12.71 20.88
CA GLU A 94 9.74 -13.73 20.21
C GLU A 94 10.16 -13.67 18.75
N GLU A 95 10.88 -14.70 18.30
CA GLU A 95 11.25 -14.86 16.89
C GLU A 95 10.00 -14.59 16.07
N ALA A 96 10.06 -13.58 15.18
CA ALA A 96 8.94 -13.31 14.26
C ALA A 96 8.56 -14.65 13.65
N PRO A 97 7.29 -15.07 13.72
CA PRO A 97 6.90 -16.40 13.30
C PRO A 97 7.34 -16.62 11.86
N ASP A 98 8.06 -17.70 11.60
CA ASP A 98 8.40 -18.11 10.25
C ASP A 98 7.12 -18.16 9.42
N PHE A 99 7.18 -17.63 8.20
CA PHE A 99 6.02 -17.67 7.30
C PHE A 99 5.77 -19.11 6.86
N ASP A 100 4.98 -19.82 7.63
CA ASP A 100 4.65 -21.22 7.43
C ASP A 100 3.21 -21.45 6.92
N LEU A 101 2.86 -22.70 6.70
CA LEU A 101 1.52 -23.10 6.27
C LEU A 101 0.42 -22.81 7.31
N GLU A 102 0.77 -22.78 8.59
CA GLU A 102 -0.20 -22.48 9.65
C GLU A 102 -0.56 -20.99 9.62
N LEU A 103 0.42 -20.11 9.52
CA LEU A 103 0.21 -18.68 9.34
C LEU A 103 -0.57 -18.41 8.04
N GLU A 104 -0.21 -19.06 6.93
CA GLU A 104 -0.95 -18.93 5.67
C GLU A 104 -2.43 -19.28 5.83
N GLN A 105 -2.77 -20.35 6.54
CA GLN A 105 -4.15 -20.74 6.82
C GLN A 105 -4.87 -19.77 7.76
N GLN A 106 -4.15 -19.15 8.70
CA GLN A 106 -4.71 -18.08 9.55
C GLN A 106 -5.04 -16.85 8.73
N LEU A 107 -4.15 -16.46 7.81
CA LEU A 107 -4.36 -15.32 6.92
C LEU A 107 -5.56 -15.51 5.98
N TYR A 108 -5.79 -16.73 5.48
CA TYR A 108 -6.99 -17.03 4.70
C TYR A 108 -8.28 -16.86 5.52
N ARG A 109 -8.31 -17.34 6.76
CA ARG A 109 -9.47 -17.14 7.64
C ARG A 109 -9.70 -15.66 7.92
N LEU A 110 -8.63 -14.92 8.20
CA LEU A 110 -8.71 -13.48 8.46
C LEU A 110 -9.22 -12.72 7.23
N LEU A 111 -8.79 -13.12 6.02
CA LEU A 111 -9.32 -12.55 4.77
C LEU A 111 -10.82 -12.80 4.66
N ASP A 112 -11.26 -14.07 4.80
CA ASP A 112 -12.67 -14.44 4.67
C ASP A 112 -13.55 -13.66 5.67
N GLU A 113 -13.10 -13.52 6.93
CA GLU A 113 -13.78 -12.75 7.98
C GLU A 113 -13.82 -11.25 7.64
N THR A 114 -12.70 -10.73 7.15
CA THR A 114 -12.60 -9.31 6.77
C THR A 114 -13.48 -8.99 5.57
N MET A 115 -13.50 -9.87 4.56
CA MET A 115 -14.36 -9.75 3.39
C MET A 115 -15.85 -9.73 3.78
N ALA A 116 -16.25 -10.64 4.70
CA ALA A 116 -17.61 -10.68 5.22
C ALA A 116 -17.96 -9.42 6.03
N ARG A 117 -17.02 -8.86 6.79
CA ARG A 117 -17.19 -7.59 7.52
C ARG A 117 -17.42 -6.42 6.56
N ILE A 118 -16.64 -6.31 5.49
CA ILE A 118 -16.82 -5.25 4.47
C ILE A 118 -18.18 -5.41 3.78
N GLU A 119 -18.57 -6.65 3.42
CA GLU A 119 -19.88 -6.91 2.80
C GLU A 119 -21.08 -6.47 3.67
N ALA A 120 -20.94 -6.54 4.98
CA ALA A 120 -21.97 -6.12 5.92
C ALA A 120 -22.08 -4.59 6.13
N LEU A 121 -21.14 -3.79 5.60
CA LEU A 121 -21.17 -2.34 5.75
C LEU A 121 -22.33 -1.73 4.94
N PRO A 122 -22.98 -0.66 5.44
CA PRO A 122 -23.99 0.06 4.67
C PRO A 122 -23.34 0.79 3.50
N GLU A 123 -23.94 0.70 2.32
CA GLU A 123 -23.50 1.41 1.13
C GLU A 123 -24.73 1.96 0.38
N PRO A 124 -24.68 3.21 -0.12
CA PRO A 124 -25.75 3.74 -0.93
C PRO A 124 -25.86 3.02 -2.27
N GLU A 125 -27.08 2.95 -2.80
CA GLU A 125 -27.34 2.36 -4.12
C GLU A 125 -26.58 3.07 -5.23
N PRO A 126 -26.06 2.35 -6.23
CA PRO A 126 -25.38 2.93 -7.38
C PRO A 126 -26.25 3.95 -8.12
N ILE A 127 -25.63 5.04 -8.56
CA ILE A 127 -26.35 6.12 -9.27
C ILE A 127 -25.82 6.29 -10.70
N PRO A 128 -26.67 6.71 -11.67
CA PRO A 128 -26.23 6.97 -13.02
C PRO A 128 -25.31 8.21 -13.08
N TYR A 129 -24.11 8.04 -13.62
CA TYR A 129 -23.23 9.18 -13.96
C TYR A 129 -23.46 9.68 -15.38
N ALA A 130 -23.85 8.78 -16.27
CA ALA A 130 -24.18 9.06 -17.66
C ALA A 130 -23.25 10.10 -18.33
N LYS A 131 -23.68 11.36 -18.40
CA LYS A 131 -22.96 12.46 -19.02
C LYS A 131 -22.34 13.43 -18.01
N ASP A 132 -22.36 13.09 -16.72
CA ASP A 132 -21.82 13.93 -15.64
C ASP A 132 -20.30 13.74 -15.54
N SER A 133 -19.55 14.63 -16.19
CA SER A 133 -18.08 14.60 -16.20
C SER A 133 -17.49 14.79 -14.81
N ASP A 134 -18.12 15.61 -13.97
CA ASP A 134 -17.59 15.94 -12.64
C ASP A 134 -17.70 14.75 -11.70
N LYS A 135 -18.80 13.98 -11.80
CA LYS A 135 -18.92 12.72 -11.03
C LYS A 135 -17.90 11.69 -11.46
N TRP A 136 -17.61 11.55 -12.74
CA TRP A 136 -16.59 10.65 -13.23
C TRP A 136 -15.19 11.09 -12.80
N ALA A 137 -14.89 12.40 -12.85
CA ALA A 137 -13.62 12.93 -12.39
C ALA A 137 -13.42 12.65 -10.87
N ARG A 138 -14.46 12.90 -10.07
CA ARG A 138 -14.47 12.61 -8.64
C ARG A 138 -14.30 11.11 -8.36
N PHE A 139 -15.00 10.25 -9.09
CA PHE A 139 -14.89 8.81 -8.98
C PHE A 139 -13.47 8.32 -9.24
N GLY A 140 -12.82 8.85 -10.30
CA GLY A 140 -11.41 8.52 -10.60
C GLY A 140 -10.44 8.86 -9.47
N ILE A 141 -10.62 10.01 -8.82
CA ILE A 141 -9.84 10.39 -7.63
C ILE A 141 -10.09 9.40 -6.49
N LEU A 142 -11.35 9.05 -6.23
CA LEU A 142 -11.75 8.19 -5.13
C LEU A 142 -11.31 6.73 -5.29
N LEU A 143 -10.94 6.28 -6.49
CA LEU A 143 -10.31 4.97 -6.70
C LEU A 143 -8.96 4.84 -5.98
N SER A 144 -8.26 5.95 -5.71
CA SER A 144 -7.04 5.97 -4.89
C SER A 144 -7.31 5.95 -3.37
N GLY A 145 -8.57 5.91 -2.96
CA GLY A 145 -9.02 6.20 -1.59
C GLY A 145 -8.29 5.40 -0.49
N ILE A 146 -8.14 4.09 -0.64
CA ILE A 146 -7.47 3.25 0.39
C ILE A 146 -6.03 3.72 0.61
N VAL A 147 -5.25 3.87 -0.46
CA VAL A 147 -3.84 4.31 -0.35
C VAL A 147 -3.77 5.75 0.16
N SER A 148 -4.67 6.62 -0.28
CA SER A 148 -4.75 7.99 0.22
C SER A 148 -5.03 8.03 1.72
N THR A 149 -5.99 7.24 2.21
CA THR A 149 -6.32 7.17 3.64
C THR A 149 -5.15 6.65 4.49
N ILE A 150 -4.41 5.66 3.99
CA ILE A 150 -3.25 5.10 4.69
C ILE A 150 -2.09 6.11 4.77
N ASN A 151 -1.92 6.94 3.74
CA ASN A 151 -0.87 7.96 3.70
C ASN A 151 -1.34 9.35 4.14
N ASP A 152 -2.55 9.46 4.68
CA ASP A 152 -3.17 10.73 5.11
C ASP A 152 -3.23 11.80 4.00
N HIS A 153 -3.39 11.35 2.77
CA HIS A 153 -3.49 12.23 1.60
C HIS A 153 -4.92 12.75 1.39
N SER A 154 -5.03 14.01 0.96
CA SER A 154 -6.31 14.61 0.58
C SER A 154 -6.98 13.83 -0.57
N LEU A 155 -8.30 13.71 -0.49
CA LEU A 155 -9.16 13.20 -1.55
C LEU A 155 -10.00 14.29 -2.22
N ASP A 156 -9.82 15.57 -1.85
CA ASP A 156 -10.68 16.65 -2.35
C ASP A 156 -10.44 17.00 -3.82
N GLY A 157 -9.25 16.71 -4.33
CA GLY A 157 -8.86 17.03 -5.69
C GLY A 157 -7.77 16.11 -6.25
N MET A 158 -7.11 16.59 -7.30
CA MET A 158 -5.99 15.88 -7.93
C MET A 158 -4.77 15.87 -7.01
N ASP A 159 -4.51 16.98 -6.33
CA ASP A 159 -3.39 17.10 -5.41
C ASP A 159 -3.59 16.24 -4.17
N VAL A 160 -2.54 15.57 -3.78
CA VAL A 160 -2.53 14.68 -2.61
C VAL A 160 -2.16 15.43 -1.34
N GLU A 161 -1.36 16.51 -1.48
CA GLU A 161 -0.82 17.33 -0.40
C GLU A 161 -0.70 18.79 -0.84
N ALA A 162 -0.29 19.66 0.08
CA ALA A 162 0.09 21.03 -0.26
C ALA A 162 1.39 21.07 -1.06
N HIS A 163 1.46 21.92 -2.10
CA HIS A 163 2.66 22.12 -2.91
C HIS A 163 3.73 22.91 -2.15
N ILE A 164 4.38 22.27 -1.19
CA ILE A 164 5.55 22.77 -0.48
C ILE A 164 6.71 21.79 -0.61
N PRO A 165 7.96 22.24 -0.65
CA PRO A 165 9.12 21.39 -0.95
C PRO A 165 9.24 20.13 -0.08
N VAL A 166 8.90 20.22 1.22
CA VAL A 166 8.97 19.07 2.12
C VAL A 166 7.95 17.99 1.74
N MET A 167 6.71 18.34 1.39
CA MET A 167 5.68 17.38 1.00
C MET A 167 5.98 16.78 -0.38
N GLU A 168 6.47 17.58 -1.33
CA GLU A 168 6.91 17.08 -2.64
C GLU A 168 8.06 16.06 -2.50
N GLN A 169 9.05 16.32 -1.64
CA GLN A 169 10.13 15.39 -1.35
C GLN A 169 9.64 14.11 -0.66
N GLN A 170 8.70 14.24 0.28
CA GLN A 170 8.11 13.09 0.97
C GLN A 170 7.37 12.18 -0.02
N VAL A 171 6.49 12.75 -0.86
CA VAL A 171 5.76 11.98 -1.87
C VAL A 171 6.72 11.35 -2.87
N ALA A 172 7.72 12.09 -3.37
CA ALA A 172 8.74 11.54 -4.27
C ALA A 172 9.51 10.38 -3.63
N SER A 173 9.82 10.48 -2.33
CA SER A 173 10.49 9.42 -1.57
C SER A 173 9.61 8.17 -1.45
N ILE A 174 8.32 8.33 -1.16
CA ILE A 174 7.35 7.21 -1.11
C ILE A 174 7.32 6.50 -2.47
N VAL A 175 7.13 7.24 -3.56
CA VAL A 175 7.03 6.67 -4.91
C VAL A 175 8.32 5.94 -5.30
N ARG A 176 9.49 6.53 -4.99
CA ARG A 176 10.78 5.90 -5.28
C ARG A 176 10.99 4.62 -4.48
N ARG A 177 10.75 4.65 -3.16
CA ARG A 177 10.99 3.49 -2.27
C ARG A 177 10.01 2.35 -2.53
N SER A 178 8.73 2.66 -2.70
CA SER A 178 7.68 1.63 -2.83
C SER A 178 7.54 1.08 -4.25
N TRP A 179 7.98 1.84 -5.28
CA TRP A 179 7.72 1.51 -6.68
C TRP A 179 8.96 1.53 -7.57
N GLY A 180 10.10 2.03 -7.09
CA GLY A 180 11.31 2.22 -7.90
C GLY A 180 11.14 3.30 -8.99
N ILE A 181 10.13 4.17 -8.88
CA ILE A 181 9.79 5.18 -9.90
C ILE A 181 10.42 6.51 -9.51
N SER A 182 11.19 7.08 -10.43
CA SER A 182 11.88 8.34 -10.24
C SER A 182 11.51 9.42 -11.28
N GLY A 183 10.59 9.10 -12.19
CA GLY A 183 10.17 10.06 -13.22
C GLY A 183 9.04 9.58 -14.12
N ARG A 184 8.69 10.44 -15.07
CA ARG A 184 7.56 10.28 -15.97
C ARG A 184 7.52 8.96 -16.74
N GLY A 185 8.65 8.53 -17.31
CA GLY A 185 8.70 7.32 -18.14
C GLY A 185 8.30 6.08 -17.37
N GLU A 186 8.97 5.84 -16.24
CA GLU A 186 8.72 4.71 -15.34
C GLU A 186 7.30 4.77 -14.76
N LEU A 187 6.79 5.97 -14.43
CA LEU A 187 5.43 6.18 -13.98
C LEU A 187 4.41 5.69 -15.00
N LEU A 188 4.51 6.15 -16.24
CA LEU A 188 3.56 5.81 -17.30
C LEU A 188 3.63 4.32 -17.68
N ASP A 189 4.82 3.72 -17.66
CA ASP A 189 4.99 2.29 -17.91
C ASP A 189 4.35 1.45 -16.79
N MET A 190 4.50 1.86 -15.52
CA MET A 190 3.87 1.18 -14.41
C MET A 190 2.34 1.33 -14.41
N ILE A 191 1.82 2.52 -14.70
CA ILE A 191 0.36 2.74 -14.82
C ILE A 191 -0.19 1.86 -15.95
N ARG A 192 0.50 1.80 -17.10
CA ARG A 192 0.10 0.94 -18.22
C ARG A 192 0.12 -0.53 -17.82
N TYR A 193 1.19 -0.99 -17.18
CA TYR A 193 1.28 -2.36 -16.67
C TYR A 193 0.10 -2.72 -15.76
N LEU A 194 -0.20 -1.90 -14.75
CA LEU A 194 -1.32 -2.11 -13.82
C LEU A 194 -2.68 -2.06 -14.54
N SER A 195 -2.80 -1.24 -15.58
CA SER A 195 -4.05 -1.10 -16.34
C SER A 195 -4.33 -2.26 -17.29
N GLN A 196 -3.31 -2.89 -17.84
CA GLN A 196 -3.44 -3.87 -18.93
C GLN A 196 -3.13 -5.30 -18.50
N GLU A 197 -2.18 -5.47 -17.59
CA GLU A 197 -1.66 -6.76 -17.17
C GLU A 197 -1.91 -6.97 -15.66
N GLY A 198 -1.12 -6.35 -14.82
CA GLY A 198 -1.27 -6.31 -13.38
C GLY A 198 -1.42 -7.67 -12.70
N TYR A 199 -2.13 -7.66 -11.59
CA TYR A 199 -2.48 -8.88 -10.87
C TYR A 199 -3.68 -9.62 -11.45
N ILE A 200 -4.50 -8.98 -12.28
CA ILE A 200 -5.57 -9.65 -13.03
C ILE A 200 -4.95 -10.79 -13.85
N LEU A 201 -3.93 -10.48 -14.64
CA LEU A 201 -3.27 -11.47 -15.50
C LEU A 201 -2.49 -12.51 -14.69
N ARG A 202 -1.76 -12.07 -13.65
CA ARG A 202 -1.03 -12.98 -12.75
C ARG A 202 -1.97 -13.98 -12.07
N TYR A 203 -3.07 -13.51 -11.49
CA TYR A 203 -4.04 -14.38 -10.83
C TYR A 203 -4.73 -15.31 -11.82
N GLN A 204 -4.95 -14.89 -13.05
CA GLN A 204 -5.44 -15.76 -14.13
C GLN A 204 -4.49 -16.94 -14.38
N PHE A 205 -3.18 -16.68 -14.46
CA PHE A 205 -2.19 -17.76 -14.60
C PHE A 205 -2.20 -18.70 -13.39
N TYR A 206 -2.26 -18.16 -12.18
CA TYR A 206 -2.32 -18.97 -10.97
C TYR A 206 -3.57 -19.86 -10.91
N CYS A 207 -4.72 -19.35 -11.37
CA CYS A 207 -5.96 -20.12 -11.44
C CYS A 207 -5.92 -21.24 -12.46
N GLN A 208 -5.18 -21.08 -13.55
CA GLN A 208 -5.09 -22.05 -14.65
C GLN A 208 -4.07 -23.15 -14.38
N ALA A 209 -3.07 -22.92 -13.53
CA ALA A 209 -2.02 -23.88 -13.23
C ALA A 209 -2.58 -25.11 -12.49
N ASN A 210 -2.19 -26.30 -12.94
CA ASN A 210 -2.56 -27.58 -12.31
C ASN A 210 -1.64 -27.93 -11.13
N SER A 211 -0.42 -27.37 -11.12
CA SER A 211 0.55 -27.50 -10.03
C SER A 211 1.37 -26.23 -9.88
N PRO A 212 2.02 -26.00 -8.74
CA PRO A 212 2.94 -24.87 -8.59
C PRO A 212 4.13 -24.94 -9.56
N ASP A 213 4.53 -26.13 -10.00
CA ASP A 213 5.65 -26.31 -10.93
C ASP A 213 5.39 -25.67 -12.31
N GLU A 214 4.11 -25.55 -12.72
CA GLU A 214 3.73 -24.86 -13.96
C GLU A 214 3.93 -23.33 -13.90
N LEU A 215 4.20 -22.79 -12.71
CA LEU A 215 4.46 -21.37 -12.47
C LEU A 215 5.96 -21.04 -12.38
N LEU A 216 6.83 -22.03 -12.59
CA LEU A 216 8.27 -21.93 -12.39
C LEU A 216 9.04 -21.98 -13.71
N ASP A 217 10.14 -21.24 -13.76
CA ASP A 217 11.17 -21.39 -14.78
C ASP A 217 12.07 -22.61 -14.46
N GLU A 218 12.80 -23.12 -15.48
CA GLU A 218 13.62 -24.33 -15.35
C GLU A 218 14.72 -24.24 -14.26
N ASP A 219 15.21 -23.03 -14.00
CA ASP A 219 16.29 -22.71 -13.05
C ASP A 219 15.80 -22.02 -11.76
N ALA A 220 14.49 -22.15 -11.45
CA ALA A 220 13.90 -21.53 -10.26
C ALA A 220 14.58 -22.00 -8.97
N ASP A 221 14.93 -21.05 -8.12
CA ASP A 221 15.48 -21.27 -6.79
C ASP A 221 14.39 -21.65 -5.76
N GLU A 222 14.77 -21.87 -4.51
CA GLU A 222 13.86 -22.29 -3.45
C GLU A 222 12.84 -21.18 -3.12
N GLU A 223 13.25 -19.92 -3.13
CA GLU A 223 12.37 -18.78 -2.87
C GLU A 223 11.28 -18.67 -3.96
N ALA A 224 11.65 -18.85 -5.21
CA ALA A 224 10.71 -18.88 -6.33
C ALA A 224 9.71 -20.03 -6.20
N ARG A 225 10.17 -21.22 -5.76
CA ARG A 225 9.30 -22.40 -5.54
C ARG A 225 8.29 -22.16 -4.42
N GLU A 226 8.73 -21.59 -3.30
CA GLU A 226 7.83 -21.22 -2.19
C GLU A 226 6.81 -20.18 -2.63
N THR A 227 7.23 -19.15 -3.37
CA THR A 227 6.35 -18.12 -3.90
C THR A 227 5.31 -18.71 -4.86
N ALA A 228 5.73 -19.58 -5.78
CA ALA A 228 4.83 -20.30 -6.70
C ALA A 228 3.84 -21.19 -5.95
N ALA A 229 4.30 -21.87 -4.91
CA ALA A 229 3.43 -22.71 -4.08
C ALA A 229 2.38 -21.89 -3.33
N ARG A 230 2.74 -20.73 -2.77
CA ARG A 230 1.81 -19.78 -2.13
C ARG A 230 0.79 -19.23 -3.15
N ALA A 231 1.25 -18.78 -4.32
CA ALA A 231 0.41 -18.30 -5.41
C ALA A 231 -0.62 -19.34 -5.83
N TRP A 232 -0.17 -20.58 -6.06
CA TRP A 232 -1.02 -21.67 -6.48
C TRP A 232 -2.05 -22.04 -5.41
N ARG A 233 -1.66 -22.20 -4.13
CA ARG A 233 -2.59 -22.52 -3.03
C ARG A 233 -3.66 -21.45 -2.86
N PHE A 234 -3.27 -20.17 -2.92
CA PHE A 234 -4.23 -19.06 -2.90
C PHE A 234 -5.23 -19.15 -4.03
N ALA A 235 -4.76 -19.33 -5.26
CA ALA A 235 -5.63 -19.45 -6.41
C ALA A 235 -6.55 -20.69 -6.34
N GLN A 236 -6.03 -21.86 -5.94
CA GLN A 236 -6.86 -23.06 -5.76
C GLN A 236 -7.97 -22.87 -4.72
N ARG A 237 -7.72 -22.07 -3.67
CA ARG A 237 -8.73 -21.79 -2.65
C ARG A 237 -9.85 -20.89 -3.18
N TYR A 238 -9.52 -19.88 -4.00
CA TYR A 238 -10.43 -18.77 -4.28
C TYR A 238 -10.95 -18.71 -5.72
N ARG A 239 -10.37 -19.44 -6.67
CA ARG A 239 -10.70 -19.34 -8.12
C ARG A 239 -12.17 -19.60 -8.46
N ASP A 240 -12.84 -20.46 -7.69
CA ASP A 240 -14.24 -20.78 -7.92
C ASP A 240 -15.19 -19.72 -7.36
N GLN A 241 -14.69 -18.85 -6.48
CA GLN A 241 -15.45 -17.76 -5.87
C GLN A 241 -15.14 -16.41 -6.52
N TYR A 242 -13.88 -16.15 -6.85
CA TYR A 242 -13.42 -14.89 -7.42
C TYR A 242 -12.74 -15.12 -8.77
N ALA A 243 -13.39 -14.61 -9.84
CA ALA A 243 -12.80 -14.62 -11.19
C ALA A 243 -11.61 -13.66 -11.27
N PRO A 244 -10.69 -13.81 -12.26
CA PRO A 244 -9.53 -12.91 -12.40
C PRO A 244 -9.86 -11.42 -12.44
N GLY A 245 -10.97 -11.01 -13.05
CA GLY A 245 -11.44 -9.62 -13.08
C GLY A 245 -11.69 -9.02 -11.69
N PHE A 246 -11.93 -9.86 -10.67
CA PHE A 246 -12.04 -9.40 -9.28
C PHE A 246 -10.76 -8.73 -8.75
N MET A 247 -9.60 -8.96 -9.36
CA MET A 247 -8.35 -8.25 -9.03
C MET A 247 -8.32 -6.77 -9.46
N ALA A 248 -9.33 -6.31 -10.22
CA ALA A 248 -9.36 -4.95 -10.78
C ALA A 248 -9.22 -3.86 -9.71
N GLY A 249 -9.81 -4.02 -8.52
CA GLY A 249 -9.72 -3.03 -7.45
C GLY A 249 -8.28 -2.83 -6.96
N TRP A 250 -7.51 -3.91 -6.83
CA TRP A 250 -6.11 -3.86 -6.44
C TRP A 250 -5.24 -3.15 -7.49
N ASP A 251 -5.41 -3.48 -8.77
CA ASP A 251 -4.62 -2.88 -9.84
C ASP A 251 -5.03 -1.42 -10.11
N VAL A 252 -6.33 -1.16 -10.23
CA VAL A 252 -6.87 0.17 -10.53
C VAL A 252 -6.61 1.15 -9.37
N GLY A 253 -6.82 0.73 -8.11
CA GLY A 253 -6.59 1.61 -6.96
C GLY A 253 -5.13 2.09 -6.87
N ARG A 254 -4.18 1.19 -7.13
CA ARG A 254 -2.74 1.51 -7.17
C ARG A 254 -2.39 2.40 -8.36
N ALA A 255 -2.93 2.10 -9.55
CA ALA A 255 -2.73 2.92 -10.74
C ALA A 255 -3.31 4.34 -10.57
N ALA A 256 -4.48 4.47 -9.93
CA ALA A 256 -5.08 5.76 -9.63
C ALA A 256 -4.21 6.58 -8.65
N MET A 257 -3.62 5.92 -7.64
CA MET A 257 -2.71 6.59 -6.72
C MET A 257 -1.43 7.05 -7.41
N LEU A 258 -0.80 6.18 -8.22
CA LEU A 258 0.38 6.55 -9.01
C LEU A 258 0.08 7.72 -9.95
N THR A 259 -1.10 7.76 -10.56
CA THR A 259 -1.53 8.87 -11.42
C THR A 259 -1.58 10.18 -10.63
N ARG A 260 -2.17 10.19 -9.44
CA ARG A 260 -2.25 11.37 -8.59
C ARG A 260 -0.88 11.82 -8.08
N TRP A 261 -0.03 10.90 -7.61
CA TRP A 261 1.34 11.20 -7.22
C TRP A 261 2.16 11.78 -8.38
N GLY A 262 2.02 11.20 -9.59
CA GLY A 262 2.72 11.71 -10.77
C GLY A 262 2.26 13.11 -11.19
N CYS A 263 0.98 13.43 -11.03
CA CYS A 263 0.44 14.77 -11.24
C CYS A 263 0.99 15.75 -10.20
N PHE A 264 0.89 15.42 -8.92
CA PHE A 264 1.39 16.24 -7.80
C PHE A 264 2.89 16.53 -7.93
N LEU A 265 3.69 15.57 -8.36
CA LEU A 265 5.14 15.74 -8.59
C LEU A 265 5.47 16.45 -9.92
N GLY A 266 4.48 16.83 -10.70
CA GLY A 266 4.68 17.51 -11.99
C GLY A 266 5.27 16.60 -13.09
N TRP A 267 5.26 15.28 -12.90
CA TRP A 267 5.75 14.33 -13.92
C TRP A 267 4.77 14.15 -15.08
N ILE A 268 3.49 14.33 -14.81
CA ILE A 268 2.42 14.39 -15.81
C ILE A 268 1.54 15.63 -15.55
N THR A 269 0.91 16.12 -16.59
CA THR A 269 -0.02 17.26 -16.47
C THR A 269 -1.36 16.83 -15.89
N GLU A 270 -2.11 17.78 -15.32
CA GLU A 270 -3.45 17.52 -14.80
C GLU A 270 -4.39 16.94 -15.89
N SER A 271 -4.27 17.41 -17.14
CA SER A 271 -5.06 16.89 -18.25
C SER A 271 -4.73 15.43 -18.58
N GLU A 272 -3.44 15.04 -18.51
CA GLU A 272 -3.03 13.65 -18.69
C GLU A 272 -3.51 12.78 -17.53
N ALA A 273 -3.38 13.27 -16.30
CA ALA A 273 -3.87 12.59 -15.13
C ALA A 273 -5.39 12.36 -15.18
N ALA A 274 -6.15 13.38 -15.58
CA ALA A 274 -7.59 13.25 -15.77
C ALA A 274 -7.95 12.20 -16.83
N GLY A 275 -7.21 12.14 -17.95
CA GLY A 275 -7.39 11.11 -18.97
C GLY A 275 -7.13 9.70 -18.45
N LEU A 276 -6.01 9.51 -17.71
CA LEU A 276 -5.66 8.21 -17.09
C LEU A 276 -6.71 7.80 -16.06
N LEU A 277 -7.12 8.70 -15.16
CA LEU A 277 -8.18 8.42 -14.19
C LEU A 277 -9.52 8.09 -14.84
N TRP A 278 -9.84 8.71 -15.98
CA TRP A 278 -11.02 8.37 -16.75
C TRP A 278 -10.98 6.91 -17.26
N GLU A 279 -9.87 6.48 -17.85
CA GLU A 279 -9.69 5.11 -18.34
C GLU A 279 -9.80 4.10 -17.19
N LEU A 280 -9.13 4.38 -16.07
CA LEU A 280 -9.20 3.56 -14.85
C LEU A 280 -10.61 3.48 -14.28
N SER A 281 -11.36 4.58 -14.33
CA SER A 281 -12.76 4.66 -13.91
C SER A 281 -13.67 3.76 -14.74
N GLN A 282 -13.47 3.74 -16.06
CA GLN A 282 -14.24 2.86 -16.93
C GLN A 282 -13.94 1.39 -16.64
N LYS A 283 -12.65 1.04 -16.50
CA LYS A 283 -12.24 -0.31 -16.15
C LYS A 283 -12.80 -0.77 -14.79
N ALA A 284 -12.73 0.08 -13.77
CA ALA A 284 -13.31 -0.23 -12.46
C ALA A 284 -14.81 -0.50 -12.54
N ALA A 285 -15.55 0.34 -13.27
CA ALA A 285 -17.01 0.22 -13.41
C ALA A 285 -17.45 -0.93 -14.33
N GLU A 286 -16.56 -1.47 -15.16
CA GLU A 286 -16.81 -2.68 -15.97
C GLU A 286 -16.65 -3.96 -15.15
N GLU A 287 -15.64 -4.02 -14.28
CA GLU A 287 -15.25 -5.23 -13.55
C GLU A 287 -15.95 -5.33 -12.18
N LEU A 288 -16.26 -4.20 -11.53
CA LEU A 288 -16.78 -4.13 -10.17
C LEU A 288 -18.06 -3.27 -10.11
N HIS A 289 -18.89 -3.49 -9.07
CA HIS A 289 -20.25 -2.97 -9.06
C HIS A 289 -20.60 -2.12 -7.83
N SER A 290 -19.68 -2.03 -6.85
CA SER A 290 -19.88 -1.30 -5.60
C SER A 290 -18.56 -0.92 -4.95
N TRP A 291 -18.58 0.06 -4.04
CA TRP A 291 -17.41 0.38 -3.23
C TRP A 291 -17.02 -0.77 -2.30
N ARG A 292 -17.99 -1.53 -1.80
CA ARG A 292 -17.72 -2.74 -1.01
C ARG A 292 -16.94 -3.78 -1.84
N GLU A 293 -17.39 -4.04 -3.05
CA GLU A 293 -16.72 -4.96 -3.96
C GLU A 293 -15.33 -4.46 -4.35
N PHE A 294 -15.16 -3.15 -4.59
CA PHE A 294 -13.86 -2.53 -4.81
C PHE A 294 -12.93 -2.69 -3.60
N ALA A 295 -13.42 -2.43 -2.39
CA ALA A 295 -12.67 -2.65 -1.16
C ALA A 295 -12.25 -4.11 -1.01
N GLN A 296 -13.19 -5.06 -1.16
CA GLN A 296 -12.91 -6.48 -1.08
C GLN A 296 -11.86 -6.92 -2.10
N SER A 297 -11.98 -6.46 -3.35
CA SER A 297 -11.00 -6.67 -4.41
C SER A 297 -9.61 -6.15 -4.02
N TYR A 298 -9.56 -4.95 -3.44
CA TYR A 298 -8.31 -4.34 -2.99
C TYR A 298 -7.65 -5.14 -1.86
N LEU A 299 -8.42 -5.55 -0.86
CA LEU A 299 -7.94 -6.39 0.24
C LEU A 299 -7.45 -7.76 -0.24
N PHE A 300 -8.18 -8.37 -1.17
CA PHE A 300 -7.85 -9.65 -1.77
C PHE A 300 -6.50 -9.61 -2.49
N GLY A 301 -6.28 -8.61 -3.34
CA GLY A 301 -5.01 -8.43 -4.03
C GLY A 301 -3.87 -8.04 -3.08
N GLY A 302 -4.15 -7.22 -2.07
CA GLY A 302 -3.19 -6.82 -1.04
C GLY A 302 -2.68 -8.00 -0.23
N LEU A 303 -3.59 -8.90 0.19
CA LEU A 303 -3.18 -10.12 0.90
C LEU A 303 -2.39 -11.06 -0.02
N LEU A 304 -2.85 -11.28 -1.25
CA LEU A 304 -2.07 -12.10 -2.19
C LEU A 304 -0.65 -11.57 -2.35
N TRP A 305 -0.49 -10.25 -2.53
CA TRP A 305 0.85 -9.65 -2.62
C TRP A 305 1.72 -9.96 -1.39
N LYS A 306 1.18 -9.80 -0.17
CA LYS A 306 1.90 -10.09 1.07
C LYS A 306 2.23 -11.58 1.22
N LEU A 307 1.32 -12.46 0.82
CA LEU A 307 1.57 -13.91 0.78
C LEU A 307 2.71 -14.26 -0.18
N LEU A 308 2.76 -13.66 -1.36
CA LEU A 308 3.85 -13.88 -2.32
C LEU A 308 5.21 -13.43 -1.75
N CYS A 309 5.24 -12.35 -0.99
CA CYS A 309 6.44 -11.87 -0.31
C CYS A 309 6.84 -12.71 0.92
N GLY A 310 5.98 -13.63 1.38
CA GLY A 310 6.22 -14.35 2.64
C GLY A 310 6.30 -13.42 3.86
N ASP A 311 5.51 -12.34 3.87
CA ASP A 311 5.58 -11.29 4.88
C ASP A 311 4.77 -11.69 6.13
N PRO A 312 5.42 -11.88 7.30
CA PRO A 312 4.72 -12.22 8.53
C PRO A 312 3.78 -11.10 9.03
N ALA A 313 4.00 -9.86 8.62
CA ALA A 313 3.13 -8.72 8.94
C ALA A 313 1.86 -8.64 8.06
N ALA A 314 1.58 -9.65 7.22
CA ALA A 314 0.42 -9.66 6.30
C ALA A 314 -0.93 -9.44 7.01
N ALA A 315 -1.09 -9.94 8.25
CA ALA A 315 -2.30 -9.75 9.05
C ALA A 315 -2.52 -8.27 9.41
N SER A 316 -1.50 -7.60 9.92
CA SER A 316 -1.54 -6.17 10.26
C SER A 316 -1.81 -5.32 9.01
N TYR A 317 -1.13 -5.64 7.91
CA TYR A 317 -1.35 -4.96 6.63
C TYR A 317 -2.81 -5.07 6.15
N LEU A 318 -3.40 -6.29 6.21
CA LEU A 318 -4.80 -6.49 5.88
C LEU A 318 -5.73 -5.66 6.79
N GLY A 319 -5.40 -5.55 8.08
CA GLY A 319 -6.10 -4.70 9.04
C GLY A 319 -6.12 -3.23 8.62
N TYR A 320 -4.96 -2.66 8.29
CA TYR A 320 -4.86 -1.26 7.81
C TYR A 320 -5.68 -1.00 6.54
N LEU A 321 -5.64 -1.91 5.58
CA LEU A 321 -6.45 -1.81 4.37
C LEU A 321 -7.96 -1.83 4.70
N ALA A 322 -8.37 -2.72 5.58
CA ALA A 322 -9.77 -2.88 5.97
C ALA A 322 -10.30 -1.67 6.74
N ASP A 323 -9.49 -1.10 7.62
CA ASP A 323 -9.86 0.10 8.38
C ASP A 323 -9.96 1.32 7.46
N ALA A 324 -9.03 1.49 6.52
CA ALA A 324 -9.10 2.54 5.50
C ALA A 324 -10.38 2.40 4.66
N ALA A 325 -10.68 1.20 4.15
CA ALA A 325 -11.89 0.94 3.38
C ALA A 325 -13.17 1.21 4.21
N THR A 326 -13.19 0.79 5.48
CA THR A 326 -14.31 1.05 6.39
C THR A 326 -14.53 2.54 6.59
N ASN A 327 -13.46 3.31 6.83
CA ASN A 327 -13.55 4.76 6.99
C ASN A 327 -14.10 5.45 5.73
N LEU A 328 -13.72 5.00 4.54
CA LEU A 328 -14.22 5.53 3.28
C LEU A 328 -15.70 5.23 3.04
N ILE A 329 -16.16 4.03 3.45
CA ILE A 329 -17.55 3.60 3.25
C ILE A 329 -18.47 4.24 4.29
N VAL A 330 -18.11 4.27 5.57
CA VAL A 330 -19.04 4.69 6.63
C VAL A 330 -18.67 6.02 7.30
N GLY A 331 -17.41 6.44 7.21
CA GLY A 331 -16.86 7.58 7.95
C GLY A 331 -16.47 7.22 9.38
N LYS A 332 -15.86 8.16 10.06
CA LYS A 332 -15.46 8.06 11.47
C LYS A 332 -16.53 8.71 12.38
N ALA A 333 -16.43 8.45 13.69
CA ALA A 333 -17.35 9.00 14.70
C ALA A 333 -17.27 10.54 14.79
N ASP A 334 -16.17 11.17 14.44
CA ASP A 334 -15.96 12.61 14.36
C ASP A 334 -16.49 13.26 13.06
N GLN A 335 -17.17 12.48 12.22
CA GLN A 335 -17.74 12.86 10.93
C GLN A 335 -16.70 13.02 9.79
N SER A 336 -15.43 12.70 10.00
CA SER A 336 -14.44 12.60 8.94
C SER A 336 -14.60 11.28 8.16
N GLY A 337 -14.10 11.23 6.92
CA GLY A 337 -14.25 10.07 6.05
C GLY A 337 -15.67 9.93 5.47
N GLY A 338 -15.92 8.79 4.87
CA GLY A 338 -17.20 8.52 4.21
C GLY A 338 -17.28 9.03 2.77
N GLU A 339 -16.14 9.32 2.15
CA GLU A 339 -16.06 9.86 0.80
C GLU A 339 -16.71 8.92 -0.23
N TRP A 340 -16.65 7.62 -0.02
CA TRP A 340 -17.32 6.64 -0.87
C TRP A 340 -18.83 6.59 -0.62
N ARG A 341 -19.28 6.77 0.61
CA ARG A 341 -20.71 6.94 0.94
C ARG A 341 -21.28 8.17 0.25
N ASP A 342 -20.53 9.28 0.30
CA ASP A 342 -21.00 10.57 -0.21
C ASP A 342 -20.91 10.66 -1.74
N HIS A 343 -20.18 9.72 -2.36
CA HIS A 343 -20.09 9.57 -3.81
C HIS A 343 -20.39 8.11 -4.23
N PRO A 344 -21.68 7.73 -4.35
CA PRO A 344 -22.09 6.37 -4.68
C PRO A 344 -21.46 5.85 -5.97
N TRP A 345 -21.25 4.54 -6.04
CA TRP A 345 -20.73 3.85 -7.23
C TRP A 345 -21.54 4.16 -8.49
N PRO A 346 -20.92 4.28 -9.67
CA PRO A 346 -21.64 4.49 -10.92
C PRO A 346 -22.50 3.27 -11.28
N ALA A 347 -23.79 3.50 -11.52
CA ALA A 347 -24.67 2.43 -11.98
C ALA A 347 -24.23 1.89 -13.34
N PRO A 348 -24.38 0.57 -13.58
CA PRO A 348 -24.06 -0.04 -14.86
C PRO A 348 -24.76 0.68 -16.01
N ARG A 349 -24.06 0.88 -17.14
CA ARG A 349 -24.66 1.43 -18.35
C ARG A 349 -25.78 0.49 -18.82
N ARG A 350 -27.03 0.93 -18.80
CA ARG A 350 -28.11 0.22 -19.48
C ARG A 350 -27.87 0.37 -20.98
N ILE A 351 -27.41 -0.69 -21.62
CA ILE A 351 -27.47 -0.76 -23.09
C ILE A 351 -28.94 -0.92 -23.43
N GLY A 352 -29.58 0.20 -23.84
CA GLY A 352 -30.93 0.14 -24.42
C GLY A 352 -30.84 -0.61 -25.74
N PHE A 353 -31.53 -1.74 -25.83
CA PHE A 353 -31.80 -2.43 -27.06
C PHE A 353 -32.95 -1.73 -27.79
#